data_f9d6599b19b03c009b68a4088834d538
#
_entry.id   f9d6599b19b03c009b68a4088834d538
#
_cell.length_a   1.000
_cell.length_b   1.000
_cell.length_c   1.000
_cell.angle_alpha   90.00
_cell.angle_beta   90.00
_cell.angle_gamma   90.00
#
_symmetry.space_group_name_H-M   'P 1'
#
loop_
_entity.id
_entity.type
_entity.pdbx_description
1 polymer ?
#
loop_
_entity_poly.entity_id
_entity_poly.type
_entity_poly.pdbx_seq_one_letter_code
_entity_poly.pdbx_strand_id
1 'polypeptide(L)'
;DTVKAMDMDMMFELQADGVIYSERRCIEDTKRYNVYHIDEFIKKTRVPVENIGEYIASRDKPVAKVNIFFPTAEIRDEVVEKIKDINYDLSYSEGTNLEFNVKGTTKAKGLMALAEYLGISIEETMAIGDNLNDVDILKNAGVSVVMDNARDEIKKLGDFITLSNDENGVA
;
A
#
# COMPACT_ATOMS: atom_id res chain seq x y z
N ASP A 1 1.34 -8.73 15.78
CA ASP A 1 0.73 -9.50 16.89
C ASP A 1 -0.57 -8.86 17.39
N THR A 2 -0.60 -7.56 17.67
CA THR A 2 -1.79 -6.86 18.21
C THR A 2 -3.02 -7.02 17.31
N VAL A 3 -2.89 -6.77 16.01
CA VAL A 3 -4.01 -6.85 15.06
C VAL A 3 -4.50 -8.29 14.90
N LYS A 4 -3.59 -9.26 14.83
CA LYS A 4 -3.95 -10.68 14.71
C LYS A 4 -4.66 -11.22 15.95
N ALA A 5 -4.35 -10.68 17.14
CA ALA A 5 -4.99 -11.08 18.40
C ALA A 5 -6.44 -10.60 18.54
N MET A 6 -6.97 -9.81 17.60
CA MET A 6 -8.32 -9.27 17.66
C MET A 6 -9.41 -10.27 17.25
N ASP A 7 -9.06 -11.48 16.83
CA ASP A 7 -10.00 -12.52 16.34
C ASP A 7 -11.01 -11.96 15.29
N MET A 8 -10.53 -11.07 14.45
CA MET A 8 -11.33 -10.46 13.38
C MET A 8 -10.98 -11.10 12.04
N ASP A 9 -11.97 -11.18 11.18
CA ASP A 9 -11.79 -11.72 9.84
C ASP A 9 -11.02 -10.73 8.96
N MET A 10 -9.83 -11.15 8.52
CA MET A 10 -8.97 -10.32 7.69
C MET A 10 -7.99 -11.17 6.88
N MET A 11 -7.61 -10.68 5.72
CA MET A 11 -6.57 -11.24 4.87
C MET A 11 -5.29 -10.43 5.06
N PHE A 12 -4.23 -11.10 5.51
CA PHE A 12 -2.90 -10.50 5.59
C PHE A 12 -2.10 -10.79 4.31
N GLU A 13 -1.46 -9.77 3.78
CA GLU A 13 -0.37 -9.89 2.83
C GLU A 13 0.93 -9.39 3.48
N LEU A 14 1.91 -10.26 3.55
CA LEU A 14 3.22 -9.99 4.11
C LEU A 14 4.25 -9.92 3.00
N GLN A 15 4.81 -8.76 2.75
CA GLN A 15 5.89 -8.60 1.79
C GLN A 15 7.25 -8.81 2.47
N ALA A 16 7.97 -9.82 2.03
CA ALA A 16 9.30 -10.16 2.55
C ALA A 16 10.15 -10.84 1.47
N ASP A 17 11.43 -10.53 1.41
CA ASP A 17 12.40 -11.10 0.47
C ASP A 17 11.96 -11.01 -1.02
N GLY A 18 11.24 -9.95 -1.39
CA GLY A 18 10.70 -9.76 -2.75
C GLY A 18 9.47 -10.61 -3.09
N VAL A 19 8.88 -11.30 -2.11
CA VAL A 19 7.73 -12.18 -2.25
C VAL A 19 6.60 -11.71 -1.35
N ILE A 20 5.36 -11.95 -1.76
CA ILE A 20 4.17 -11.69 -0.94
C ILE A 20 3.59 -13.01 -0.44
N TYR A 21 3.47 -13.13 0.87
CA TYR A 21 2.90 -14.30 1.55
C TYR A 21 1.51 -13.95 2.05
N SER A 22 0.57 -14.91 1.94
CA SER A 22 -0.77 -14.78 2.51
C SER A 22 -1.29 -16.15 2.96
N GLU A 23 -2.28 -16.16 3.84
CA GLU A 23 -2.88 -17.43 4.26
C GLU A 23 -3.63 -18.08 3.10
N ARG A 24 -3.43 -19.39 2.90
CA ARG A 24 -4.05 -20.18 1.83
C ARG A 24 -5.55 -19.94 1.74
N ARG A 25 -6.25 -19.99 2.87
CA ARG A 25 -7.70 -19.77 2.96
C ARG A 25 -8.14 -18.42 2.39
N CYS A 26 -7.31 -17.37 2.53
CA CYS A 26 -7.61 -16.06 2.02
C CYS A 26 -7.36 -15.94 0.52
N ILE A 27 -6.28 -16.59 0.01
CA ILE A 27 -5.97 -16.66 -1.42
C ILE A 27 -7.09 -17.42 -2.18
N GLU A 28 -7.71 -18.40 -1.55
CA GLU A 28 -8.80 -19.19 -2.15
C GLU A 28 -10.16 -18.46 -2.12
N ASP A 29 -10.34 -17.48 -1.24
CA ASP A 29 -11.59 -16.69 -1.11
C ASP A 29 -11.35 -15.18 -1.17
N THR A 30 -10.77 -14.71 -2.24
CA THR A 30 -10.46 -13.29 -2.50
C THR A 30 -11.72 -12.40 -2.52
N LYS A 31 -12.87 -12.98 -2.87
CA LYS A 31 -14.16 -12.29 -2.90
C LYS A 31 -14.57 -11.78 -1.52
N ARG A 32 -14.29 -12.55 -0.48
CA ARG A 32 -14.59 -12.20 0.91
C ARG A 32 -13.91 -10.91 1.36
N TYR A 33 -12.74 -10.61 0.77
CA TYR A 33 -11.90 -9.46 1.14
C TYR A 33 -11.92 -8.34 0.08
N ASN A 34 -12.90 -8.38 -0.85
CA ASN A 34 -13.10 -7.39 -1.91
C ASN A 34 -11.94 -7.23 -2.90
N VAL A 35 -11.08 -8.23 -3.03
CA VAL A 35 -9.95 -8.24 -3.98
C VAL A 35 -10.16 -9.20 -5.16
N TYR A 36 -11.42 -9.54 -5.44
CA TYR A 36 -11.79 -10.47 -6.51
C TYR A 36 -11.46 -9.95 -7.93
N HIS A 37 -11.37 -8.64 -8.11
CA HIS A 37 -10.99 -8.01 -9.37
C HIS A 37 -9.54 -8.32 -9.79
N ILE A 38 -8.69 -8.72 -8.83
CA ILE A 38 -7.32 -9.18 -9.04
C ILE A 38 -7.10 -10.63 -8.60
N ASP A 39 -8.16 -11.44 -8.54
CA ASP A 39 -8.14 -12.83 -8.04
C ASP A 39 -7.08 -13.69 -8.72
N GLU A 40 -7.04 -13.69 -10.04
CA GLU A 40 -6.03 -14.46 -10.78
C GLU A 40 -4.60 -13.98 -10.52
N PHE A 41 -4.41 -12.68 -10.35
CA PHE A 41 -3.11 -12.12 -10.02
C PHE A 41 -2.68 -12.55 -8.61
N ILE A 42 -3.58 -12.48 -7.62
CA ILE A 42 -3.31 -12.96 -6.25
C ILE A 42 -2.93 -14.43 -6.27
N LYS A 43 -3.73 -15.29 -6.89
CA LYS A 43 -3.48 -16.73 -6.96
C LYS A 43 -2.17 -17.11 -7.65
N LYS A 44 -1.73 -16.30 -8.62
CA LYS A 44 -0.47 -16.53 -9.36
C LYS A 44 0.78 -16.00 -8.65
N THR A 45 0.63 -14.99 -7.81
CA THR A 45 1.79 -14.23 -7.29
C THR A 45 2.00 -14.37 -5.79
N ARG A 46 0.96 -14.75 -5.00
CA ARG A 46 1.10 -14.94 -3.55
C ARG A 46 1.60 -16.34 -3.24
N VAL A 47 2.51 -16.41 -2.29
CA VAL A 47 2.97 -17.70 -1.73
C VAL A 47 2.06 -18.04 -0.54
N PRO A 48 1.33 -19.18 -0.61
CA PRO A 48 0.43 -19.56 0.46
C PRO A 48 1.18 -20.05 1.69
N VAL A 49 0.73 -19.61 2.87
CA VAL A 49 1.12 -20.14 4.17
C VAL A 49 -0.12 -20.60 4.93
N GLU A 50 0.02 -21.54 5.87
CA GLU A 50 -1.13 -22.02 6.63
C GLU A 50 -1.52 -21.04 7.76
N ASN A 51 -0.54 -20.42 8.39
CA ASN A 51 -0.74 -19.44 9.45
C ASN A 51 0.30 -18.31 9.33
N ILE A 52 -0.15 -17.10 9.03
CA ILE A 52 0.74 -15.97 8.80
C ILE A 52 1.52 -15.56 10.07
N GLY A 53 0.93 -15.72 11.25
CA GLY A 53 1.60 -15.39 12.52
C GLY A 53 2.70 -16.36 12.87
N GLU A 54 2.50 -17.67 12.64
CA GLU A 54 3.56 -18.66 12.83
C GLU A 54 4.67 -18.45 11.81
N TYR A 55 4.32 -18.12 10.58
CA TYR A 55 5.29 -17.78 9.54
C TYR A 55 6.13 -16.57 9.96
N ILE A 56 5.52 -15.48 10.44
CA ILE A 56 6.25 -14.29 10.94
C ILE A 56 7.17 -14.68 12.10
N ALA A 57 6.68 -15.45 13.07
CA ALA A 57 7.46 -15.86 14.24
C ALA A 57 8.65 -16.76 13.90
N SER A 58 8.58 -17.50 12.79
CA SER A 58 9.65 -18.38 12.33
C SER A 58 10.76 -17.66 11.53
N ARG A 59 10.60 -16.34 11.25
CA ARG A 59 11.52 -15.58 10.41
C ARG A 59 12.59 -14.89 11.23
N ASP A 60 13.82 -14.98 10.75
CA ASP A 60 14.99 -14.22 11.27
C ASP A 60 15.14 -12.85 10.61
N LYS A 61 14.41 -12.60 9.49
CA LYS A 61 14.54 -11.38 8.70
C LYS A 61 13.32 -10.48 8.87
N PRO A 62 13.50 -9.15 8.77
CA PRO A 62 12.40 -8.21 8.87
C PRO A 62 11.42 -8.35 7.70
N VAL A 63 10.21 -7.86 7.93
CA VAL A 63 9.15 -7.73 6.94
C VAL A 63 9.26 -6.34 6.32
N ALA A 64 9.16 -6.25 5.00
CA ALA A 64 9.25 -4.99 4.28
C ALA A 64 7.94 -4.19 4.34
N LYS A 65 6.78 -4.87 4.23
CA LYS A 65 5.45 -4.26 4.25
C LYS A 65 4.40 -5.27 4.71
N VAL A 66 3.37 -4.76 5.36
CA VAL A 66 2.16 -5.52 5.70
C VAL A 66 0.96 -4.78 5.11
N ASN A 67 0.17 -5.50 4.31
CA ASN A 67 -1.16 -5.09 3.89
C ASN A 67 -2.20 -5.96 4.58
N ILE A 68 -3.34 -5.37 4.93
CA ILE A 68 -4.49 -6.10 5.45
C ILE A 68 -5.70 -5.71 4.63
N PHE A 69 -6.46 -6.71 4.18
CA PHE A 69 -7.73 -6.51 3.51
C PHE A 69 -8.85 -7.02 4.39
N PHE A 70 -9.91 -6.27 4.46
CA PHE A 70 -11.06 -6.55 5.31
C PHE A 70 -12.31 -6.87 4.47
N PRO A 71 -13.25 -7.64 5.01
CA PRO A 71 -14.54 -7.87 4.34
C PRO A 71 -15.33 -6.59 4.11
N THR A 72 -15.26 -5.63 5.03
CA THR A 72 -15.93 -4.33 4.92
C THR A 72 -15.08 -3.18 5.46
N ALA A 73 -15.42 -1.95 5.07
CA ALA A 73 -14.76 -0.75 5.56
C ALA A 73 -15.01 -0.53 7.07
N GLU A 74 -16.20 -0.91 7.57
CA GLU A 74 -16.54 -0.79 8.98
C GLU A 74 -15.63 -1.65 9.87
N ILE A 75 -15.34 -2.90 9.44
CA ILE A 75 -14.41 -3.78 10.16
C ILE A 75 -12.99 -3.18 10.15
N ARG A 76 -12.54 -2.65 9.02
CA ARG A 76 -11.26 -1.94 8.92
C ARG A 76 -11.21 -0.77 9.91
N ASP A 77 -12.24 0.07 9.94
CA ASP A 77 -12.28 1.28 10.78
C ASP A 77 -12.30 0.92 12.26
N GLU A 78 -12.97 -0.18 12.64
CA GLU A 78 -12.93 -0.71 14.00
C GLU A 78 -11.51 -1.15 14.39
N VAL A 79 -10.79 -1.81 13.49
CA VAL A 79 -9.38 -2.20 13.71
C VAL A 79 -8.50 -0.96 13.84
N VAL A 80 -8.65 0.01 12.95
CA VAL A 80 -7.88 1.27 12.98
C VAL A 80 -8.05 2.00 14.32
N GLU A 81 -9.26 2.10 14.84
CA GLU A 81 -9.50 2.72 16.16
C GLU A 81 -8.82 1.97 17.30
N LYS A 82 -8.80 0.63 17.25
CA LYS A 82 -8.12 -0.21 18.26
C LYS A 82 -6.59 -0.10 18.23
N ILE A 83 -6.03 0.29 17.09
CA ILE A 83 -4.57 0.38 16.90
C ILE A 83 -4.05 1.81 16.72
N LYS A 84 -4.87 2.82 17.01
CA LYS A 84 -4.51 4.24 16.78
C LYS A 84 -3.20 4.69 17.45
N ASP A 85 -2.81 4.03 18.54
CA ASP A 85 -1.58 4.32 19.28
C ASP A 85 -0.38 3.49 18.81
N ILE A 86 -0.52 2.72 17.72
CA ILE A 86 0.57 1.92 17.18
C ILE A 86 1.64 2.82 16.54
N ASN A 87 2.92 2.46 16.72
CA ASN A 87 4.03 3.26 16.18
C ASN A 87 4.33 2.93 14.70
N TYR A 88 3.29 3.03 13.86
CA TYR A 88 3.38 2.87 12.41
C TYR A 88 2.56 3.96 11.73
N ASP A 89 2.92 4.30 10.50
CA ASP A 89 2.09 5.14 9.63
C ASP A 89 1.12 4.22 8.87
N LEU A 90 -0.16 4.54 8.94
CA LEU A 90 -1.23 3.81 8.28
C LEU A 90 -1.62 4.54 7.00
N SER A 91 -1.78 3.79 5.90
CA SER A 91 -2.30 4.32 4.65
C SER A 91 -3.34 3.39 4.04
N TYR A 92 -4.16 3.96 3.17
CA TYR A 92 -5.25 3.28 2.48
C TYR A 92 -5.00 3.36 0.98
N SER A 93 -4.93 2.23 0.28
CA SER A 93 -4.80 2.22 -1.18
C SER A 93 -6.12 1.92 -1.88
N GLU A 94 -7.00 1.15 -1.22
CA GLU A 94 -8.31 0.75 -1.74
C GLU A 94 -9.36 0.77 -0.61
N GLY A 95 -10.64 0.62 -0.97
CA GLY A 95 -11.77 0.82 -0.05
C GLY A 95 -11.76 0.03 1.26
N THR A 96 -11.24 -1.20 1.26
CA THR A 96 -11.22 -2.07 2.45
C THR A 96 -9.79 -2.45 2.89
N ASN A 97 -8.77 -1.83 2.31
CA ASN A 97 -7.38 -2.14 2.60
C ASN A 97 -6.81 -1.23 3.70
N LEU A 98 -5.81 -1.72 4.40
CA LEU A 98 -5.00 -1.00 5.36
C LEU A 98 -3.53 -1.41 5.18
N GLU A 99 -2.67 -0.44 4.92
CA GLU A 99 -1.23 -0.63 4.77
C GLU A 99 -0.50 -0.13 6.01
N PHE A 100 0.45 -0.93 6.49
CA PHE A 100 1.35 -0.57 7.58
C PHE A 100 2.71 -0.18 7.04
N ASN A 101 3.11 1.05 7.28
CA ASN A 101 4.40 1.58 6.91
C ASN A 101 5.22 1.90 8.17
N VAL A 102 6.53 1.70 8.10
CA VAL A 102 7.43 2.15 9.16
C VAL A 102 7.26 3.66 9.33
N LYS A 103 7.12 4.11 10.58
CA LYS A 103 6.85 5.51 10.89
C LYS A 103 7.80 6.46 10.19
N GLY A 104 7.22 7.42 9.51
CA GLY A 104 7.95 8.41 8.73
C GLY A 104 8.56 7.89 7.42
N THR A 105 8.19 6.70 6.97
CA THR A 105 8.56 6.19 5.63
C THR A 105 7.47 6.55 4.64
N THR A 106 7.76 7.50 3.75
CA THR A 106 6.84 7.97 2.71
C THR A 106 7.49 7.88 1.32
N LYS A 107 6.67 7.92 0.26
CA LYS A 107 7.17 7.98 -1.12
C LYS A 107 8.03 9.23 -1.35
N ALA A 108 7.68 10.36 -0.75
CA ALA A 108 8.47 11.59 -0.84
C ALA A 108 9.85 11.44 -0.20
N LYS A 109 9.96 10.83 0.98
CA LYS A 109 11.27 10.56 1.59
C LYS A 109 12.12 9.62 0.75
N GLY A 110 11.51 8.64 0.10
CA GLY A 110 12.19 7.78 -0.86
C GLY A 110 12.75 8.57 -2.04
N LEU A 111 11.94 9.47 -2.62
CA LEU A 111 12.36 10.36 -3.70
C LEU A 111 13.52 11.27 -3.26
N MET A 112 13.39 11.93 -2.10
CA MET A 112 14.43 12.82 -1.56
C MET A 112 15.75 12.08 -1.33
N ALA A 113 15.70 10.89 -0.72
CA ALA A 113 16.88 10.08 -0.47
C ALA A 113 17.56 9.62 -1.78
N LEU A 114 16.76 9.30 -2.81
CA LEU A 114 17.28 8.93 -4.12
C LEU A 114 17.91 10.15 -4.82
N ALA A 115 17.26 11.31 -4.78
CA ALA A 115 17.79 12.55 -5.35
C ALA A 115 19.14 12.92 -4.69
N GLU A 116 19.20 12.88 -3.36
CA GLU A 116 20.44 13.11 -2.59
C GLU A 116 21.55 12.09 -2.99
N TYR A 117 21.21 10.80 -3.07
CA TYR A 117 22.15 9.78 -3.49
C TYR A 117 22.71 9.99 -4.90
N LEU A 118 21.89 10.48 -5.81
CA LEU A 118 22.27 10.77 -7.20
C LEU A 118 22.93 12.15 -7.38
N GLY A 119 22.92 13.00 -6.34
CA GLY A 119 23.46 14.37 -6.39
C GLY A 119 22.64 15.32 -7.25
N ILE A 120 21.32 15.06 -7.40
CA ILE A 120 20.37 15.94 -8.11
C ILE A 120 19.50 16.68 -7.11
N SER A 121 19.06 17.90 -7.47
CA SER A 121 18.15 18.66 -6.65
C SER A 121 16.73 18.09 -6.70
N ILE A 122 15.97 18.25 -5.63
CA ILE A 122 14.56 17.79 -5.61
C ILE A 122 13.72 18.54 -6.66
N GLU A 123 14.06 19.78 -6.98
CA GLU A 123 13.44 20.60 -8.01
C GLU A 123 13.65 20.03 -9.44
N GLU A 124 14.63 19.14 -9.62
CA GLU A 124 14.91 18.45 -10.88
C GLU A 124 14.20 17.11 -10.97
N THR A 125 13.36 16.75 -10.00
CA THR A 125 12.61 15.50 -9.98
C THR A 125 11.20 15.68 -10.51
N MET A 126 10.63 14.60 -11.04
CA MET A 126 9.22 14.51 -11.41
C MET A 126 8.55 13.35 -10.68
N ALA A 127 7.36 13.59 -10.15
CA ALA A 127 6.50 12.53 -9.61
C ALA A 127 5.22 12.40 -10.42
N ILE A 128 4.80 11.16 -10.67
CA ILE A 128 3.52 10.83 -11.29
C ILE A 128 2.71 10.01 -10.30
N GLY A 129 1.44 10.35 -10.09
CA GLY A 129 0.58 9.66 -9.14
C GLY A 129 -0.90 9.83 -9.41
N ASP A 130 -1.73 9.01 -8.77
CA ASP A 130 -3.18 9.00 -8.98
C ASP A 130 -4.00 8.82 -7.69
N ASN A 131 -3.38 8.49 -6.56
CA ASN A 131 -4.12 8.10 -5.36
C ASN A 131 -3.63 8.82 -4.09
N LEU A 132 -4.34 8.62 -2.99
CA LEU A 132 -4.05 9.25 -1.69
C LEU A 132 -2.63 8.96 -1.17
N ASN A 133 -2.09 7.79 -1.44
CA ASN A 133 -0.73 7.41 -1.07
C ASN A 133 0.36 8.13 -1.90
N ASP A 134 -0.02 8.85 -2.96
CA ASP A 134 0.88 9.65 -3.79
C ASP A 134 0.90 11.13 -3.40
N VAL A 135 -0.02 11.58 -2.55
CA VAL A 135 -0.17 13.01 -2.18
C VAL A 135 1.15 13.60 -1.67
N ASP A 136 1.89 12.84 -0.87
CA ASP A 136 3.14 13.31 -0.28
C ASP A 136 4.24 13.48 -1.35
N ILE A 137 4.41 12.51 -2.26
CA ILE A 137 5.42 12.61 -3.31
C ILE A 137 5.07 13.70 -4.35
N LEU A 138 3.78 13.85 -4.69
CA LEU A 138 3.32 14.91 -5.59
C LEU A 138 3.58 16.30 -5.03
N LYS A 139 3.46 16.51 -3.72
CA LYS A 139 3.71 17.80 -3.06
C LYS A 139 5.19 18.15 -2.92
N ASN A 140 6.09 17.18 -3.00
CA ASN A 140 7.50 17.35 -2.70
C ASN A 140 8.41 17.22 -3.93
N ALA A 141 7.94 16.70 -5.05
CA ALA A 141 8.70 16.69 -6.30
C ALA A 141 8.80 18.08 -6.92
N GLY A 142 9.83 18.31 -7.73
CA GLY A 142 10.00 19.53 -8.49
C GLY A 142 8.92 19.75 -9.55
N VAL A 143 8.41 18.64 -10.13
CA VAL A 143 7.26 18.63 -11.04
C VAL A 143 6.30 17.54 -10.61
N SER A 144 5.03 17.89 -10.46
CA SER A 144 3.97 16.96 -10.11
C SER A 144 3.02 16.72 -11.29
N VAL A 145 2.83 15.44 -11.65
CA VAL A 145 1.92 15.00 -12.72
C VAL A 145 0.86 14.10 -12.12
N VAL A 146 -0.39 14.42 -12.32
CA VAL A 146 -1.51 13.63 -11.82
C VAL A 146 -2.21 12.94 -12.99
N MET A 147 -2.52 11.66 -12.83
CA MET A 147 -3.21 10.87 -13.85
C MET A 147 -4.70 11.25 -13.89
N ASP A 148 -5.33 11.17 -15.08
CA ASP A 148 -6.73 11.59 -15.24
C ASP A 148 -7.75 10.68 -14.53
N ASN A 149 -7.40 9.44 -14.22
CA ASN A 149 -8.23 8.56 -13.38
C ASN A 149 -8.22 8.95 -11.89
N ALA A 150 -7.38 9.91 -11.46
CA ALA A 150 -7.33 10.37 -10.08
C ALA A 150 -8.61 11.16 -9.69
N ARG A 151 -8.91 11.17 -8.39
CA ARG A 151 -9.99 12.01 -7.85
C ARG A 151 -9.66 13.49 -8.00
N ASP A 152 -10.68 14.33 -8.11
CA ASP A 152 -10.52 15.79 -8.29
C ASP A 152 -9.67 16.45 -7.21
N GLU A 153 -9.71 15.95 -5.97
CA GLU A 153 -8.89 16.44 -4.86
C GLU A 153 -7.39 16.19 -5.07
N ILE A 154 -7.04 15.09 -5.74
CA ILE A 154 -5.65 14.76 -6.08
C ILE A 154 -5.22 15.56 -7.33
N LYS A 155 -6.08 15.68 -8.33
CA LYS A 155 -5.84 16.46 -9.55
C LYS A 155 -5.44 17.91 -9.25
N LYS A 156 -5.98 18.49 -8.18
CA LYS A 156 -5.61 19.87 -7.72
C LYS A 156 -4.18 20.01 -7.21
N LEU A 157 -3.48 18.92 -6.96
CA LEU A 157 -2.10 18.94 -6.48
C LEU A 157 -1.08 18.90 -7.61
N GLY A 158 -1.49 18.57 -8.84
CA GLY A 158 -0.61 18.44 -9.98
C GLY A 158 -0.34 19.76 -10.69
N ASP A 159 0.90 19.97 -11.11
CA ASP A 159 1.27 21.00 -12.07
C ASP A 159 0.68 20.65 -13.44
N PHE A 160 0.60 19.36 -13.74
CA PHE A 160 0.04 18.82 -14.99
C PHE A 160 -0.91 17.66 -14.70
N ILE A 161 -1.91 17.50 -15.57
CA ILE A 161 -2.76 16.31 -15.62
C ILE A 161 -2.41 15.57 -16.91
N THR A 162 -2.04 14.29 -16.78
CA THR A 162 -1.81 13.40 -17.94
C THR A 162 -3.05 12.55 -18.23
N LEU A 163 -2.95 11.62 -19.16
CA LEU A 163 -4.01 10.68 -19.51
C LEU A 163 -4.26 9.68 -18.35
N SER A 164 -5.36 8.92 -18.47
CA SER A 164 -5.68 7.88 -17.51
C SER A 164 -4.72 6.67 -17.58
N ASN A 165 -4.79 5.79 -16.59
CA ASN A 165 -4.07 4.52 -16.58
C ASN A 165 -4.44 3.61 -17.77
N ASP A 166 -5.67 3.74 -18.31
CA ASP A 166 -6.16 2.96 -19.45
C ASP A 166 -5.74 3.57 -20.80
N GLU A 167 -5.19 4.80 -20.79
CA GLU A 167 -4.80 5.57 -21.98
C GLU A 167 -3.29 5.84 -22.03
N ASN A 168 -2.49 5.04 -21.35
CA ASN A 168 -1.03 5.17 -21.28
C ASN A 168 -0.54 6.50 -20.65
N GLY A 169 -1.21 6.98 -19.61
CA GLY A 169 -0.90 8.27 -18.97
C GLY A 169 0.51 8.41 -18.38
N VAL A 170 1.28 7.33 -18.24
CA VAL A 170 2.68 7.34 -17.78
C VAL A 170 3.67 7.27 -18.94
N ALA A 171 3.24 6.90 -20.16
CA ALA A 171 4.10 6.67 -21.32
C ALA A 171 4.45 7.96 -22.09
#